data_50ab895799c25d37106b30ae7d28db38
#
_entry.id   50ab895799c25d37106b30ae7d28db38
#
_cell.length_a   1.000
_cell.length_b   1.000
_cell.length_c   1.000
_cell.angle_alpha   90.00
_cell.angle_beta   90.00
_cell.angle_gamma   90.00
#
_symmetry.space_group_name_H-M   'P 1'
#
loop_
_entity.id
_entity.type
_entity.pdbx_description
1 polymer ?
#
loop_
_entity_poly.entity_id
_entity_poly.type
_entity_poly.pdbx_seq_one_letter_code
_entity_poly.pdbx_strand_id
1 'polypeptide(L)'
;MKAQDIMSTPAVAVTAGAAVSKAVQILRERGFSALPVINHDGTLVGVVSEADVIRNRFTGLDTPEGVAAADKGTAETVGQVMTTPPAFVDQEASLGTIADTMISGRRRIIPVVDGTTLVGVISRSDIMRFLAHRDAQVSLDIRRKLRSFGDPDRWSVNVTNGDVTILDDAIDRSDHSLVEAAVQTIPGVRHVTVSR
;
A
#
# COMPACT_ATOMS: atom_id res chain seq x y z
N MET A 1 13.12 -5.20 6.81
CA MET A 1 12.50 -4.49 5.69
C MET A 1 11.90 -3.22 6.21
N LYS A 2 12.20 -2.12 5.57
CA LYS A 2 11.95 -0.75 6.01
C LYS A 2 11.04 -0.05 5.00
N ALA A 3 10.53 1.14 5.36
CA ALA A 3 9.68 1.96 4.49
C ALA A 3 10.37 2.27 3.15
N GLN A 4 11.65 2.61 3.18
CA GLN A 4 12.44 2.89 1.98
C GLN A 4 12.51 1.73 0.97
N ASP A 5 12.33 0.48 1.42
CA ASP A 5 12.41 -0.70 0.56
C ASP A 5 11.16 -0.91 -0.31
N ILE A 6 10.02 -0.29 0.07
CA ILE A 6 8.72 -0.48 -0.59
C ILE A 6 8.06 0.82 -1.03
N MET A 7 8.58 1.99 -0.62
CA MET A 7 7.98 3.28 -0.98
C MET A 7 8.11 3.58 -2.47
N SER A 8 7.15 4.31 -3.00
CA SER A 8 7.25 4.95 -4.31
C SER A 8 8.06 6.24 -4.18
N THR A 9 9.13 6.36 -4.98
CA THR A 9 10.02 7.53 -5.01
C THR A 9 10.37 7.88 -6.46
N PRO A 10 10.48 9.18 -6.85
CA PRO A 10 10.14 10.34 -6.02
C PRO A 10 8.63 10.42 -5.72
N ALA A 11 8.30 10.97 -4.55
CA ALA A 11 6.92 11.21 -4.16
C ALA A 11 6.30 12.30 -5.05
N VAL A 12 5.09 12.05 -5.57
CA VAL A 12 4.28 13.11 -6.18
C VAL A 12 3.59 13.89 -5.06
N ALA A 13 3.89 15.16 -4.93
CA ALA A 13 3.37 16.05 -3.90
C ALA A 13 2.84 17.34 -4.50
N VAL A 14 2.12 18.11 -3.70
CA VAL A 14 1.69 19.48 -4.02
C VAL A 14 2.15 20.44 -2.93
N THR A 15 2.27 21.73 -3.25
CA THR A 15 2.57 22.74 -2.24
C THR A 15 1.29 23.23 -1.57
N ALA A 16 1.40 23.70 -0.31
CA ALA A 16 0.26 24.26 0.42
C ALA A 16 -0.41 25.45 -0.31
N GLY A 17 0.37 26.25 -1.03
CA GLY A 17 -0.12 27.39 -1.83
C GLY A 17 -0.71 26.99 -3.19
N ALA A 18 -0.61 25.73 -3.61
CA ALA A 18 -1.18 25.31 -4.89
C ALA A 18 -2.70 25.39 -4.88
N ALA A 19 -3.30 25.66 -6.04
CA ALA A 19 -4.75 25.65 -6.19
C ALA A 19 -5.33 24.25 -5.94
N VAL A 20 -6.48 24.15 -5.28
CA VAL A 20 -7.20 22.87 -5.06
C VAL A 20 -7.47 22.16 -6.39
N SER A 21 -7.77 22.90 -7.47
CA SER A 21 -7.98 22.34 -8.82
C SER A 21 -6.75 21.58 -9.33
N LYS A 22 -5.54 22.02 -8.99
CA LYS A 22 -4.29 21.33 -9.35
C LYS A 22 -4.16 19.98 -8.63
N ALA A 23 -4.50 19.94 -7.33
CA ALA A 23 -4.53 18.69 -6.59
C ALA A 23 -5.57 17.71 -7.17
N VAL A 24 -6.77 18.19 -7.49
CA VAL A 24 -7.84 17.40 -8.14
C VAL A 24 -7.37 16.83 -9.47
N GLN A 25 -6.70 17.63 -10.30
CA GLN A 25 -6.17 17.17 -11.57
C GLN A 25 -5.19 16.01 -11.37
N ILE A 26 -4.22 16.13 -10.45
CA ILE A 26 -3.21 15.09 -10.19
C ILE A 26 -3.87 13.82 -9.62
N LEU A 27 -4.78 13.97 -8.63
CA LEU A 27 -5.51 12.84 -8.05
C LEU A 27 -6.21 12.02 -9.15
N ARG A 28 -6.94 12.71 -10.04
CA ARG A 28 -7.71 12.08 -11.13
C ARG A 28 -6.80 11.44 -12.19
N GLU A 29 -5.79 12.17 -12.68
CA GLU A 29 -4.93 11.71 -13.78
C GLU A 29 -4.05 10.53 -13.37
N ARG A 30 -3.62 10.49 -12.11
CA ARG A 30 -2.75 9.45 -11.57
C ARG A 30 -3.49 8.33 -10.83
N GLY A 31 -4.81 8.47 -10.62
CA GLY A 31 -5.59 7.53 -9.83
C GLY A 31 -5.18 7.51 -8.35
N PHE A 32 -4.70 8.64 -7.85
CA PHE A 32 -4.27 8.75 -6.45
C PHE A 32 -5.46 9.11 -5.56
N SER A 33 -5.51 8.53 -4.37
CA SER A 33 -6.56 8.84 -3.37
C SER A 33 -6.19 10.01 -2.44
N ALA A 34 -4.91 10.36 -2.39
CA ALA A 34 -4.40 11.48 -1.62
C ALA A 34 -2.99 11.88 -2.11
N LEU A 35 -2.55 13.08 -1.75
CA LEU A 35 -1.23 13.63 -2.04
C LEU A 35 -0.62 14.20 -0.77
N PRO A 36 0.69 13.98 -0.53
CA PRO A 36 1.46 14.77 0.43
C PRO A 36 1.45 16.24 0.07
N VAL A 37 1.41 17.09 1.07
CA VAL A 37 1.53 18.54 0.93
C VAL A 37 2.86 18.99 1.56
N ILE A 38 3.66 19.70 0.79
CA ILE A 38 4.99 20.16 1.21
C ILE A 38 5.10 21.68 1.15
N ASN A 39 6.04 22.20 1.89
CA ASN A 39 6.53 23.56 1.72
C ASN A 39 7.53 23.66 0.56
N HIS A 40 8.03 24.88 0.30
CA HIS A 40 9.04 25.14 -0.75
C HIS A 40 10.39 24.46 -0.50
N ASP A 41 10.70 24.16 0.76
CA ASP A 41 11.91 23.48 1.20
C ASP A 41 11.81 21.94 1.20
N GLY A 42 10.64 21.39 0.78
CA GLY A 42 10.37 19.95 0.76
C GLY A 42 9.88 19.37 2.09
N THR A 43 9.69 20.21 3.11
CA THR A 43 9.13 19.78 4.40
C THR A 43 7.69 19.35 4.26
N LEU A 44 7.32 18.19 4.80
CA LEU A 44 5.95 17.68 4.84
C LEU A 44 5.12 18.50 5.84
N VAL A 45 4.03 19.11 5.37
CA VAL A 45 3.14 19.96 6.20
C VAL A 45 1.70 19.46 6.27
N GLY A 46 1.29 18.58 5.38
CA GLY A 46 -0.06 18.06 5.35
C GLY A 46 -0.26 16.90 4.38
N VAL A 47 -1.50 16.45 4.30
CA VAL A 47 -1.99 15.51 3.27
C VAL A 47 -3.32 16.01 2.77
N VAL A 48 -3.53 16.06 1.46
CA VAL A 48 -4.82 16.36 0.85
C VAL A 48 -5.36 15.10 0.16
N SER A 49 -6.61 14.74 0.47
CA SER A 49 -7.29 13.57 -0.07
C SER A 49 -8.50 13.94 -0.93
N GLU A 50 -9.01 12.95 -1.71
CA GLU A 50 -10.30 13.08 -2.39
C GLU A 50 -11.42 13.48 -1.43
N ALA A 51 -11.43 12.91 -0.21
CA ALA A 51 -12.44 13.23 0.80
C ALA A 51 -12.36 14.70 1.27
N ASP A 52 -11.16 15.26 1.39
CA ASP A 52 -10.96 16.65 1.77
C ASP A 52 -11.49 17.58 0.68
N VAL A 53 -11.22 17.26 -0.58
CA VAL A 53 -11.75 18.00 -1.73
C VAL A 53 -13.28 17.92 -1.80
N ILE A 54 -13.86 16.73 -1.65
CA ILE A 54 -15.31 16.52 -1.66
C ILE A 54 -15.95 17.30 -0.51
N ARG A 55 -15.41 17.22 0.70
CA ARG A 55 -15.92 17.96 1.85
C ARG A 55 -15.91 19.46 1.58
N ASN A 56 -14.81 19.99 1.05
CA ASN A 56 -14.71 21.42 0.73
C ASN A 56 -15.73 21.90 -0.31
N ARG A 57 -16.09 21.05 -1.28
CA ARG A 57 -16.97 21.41 -2.40
C ARG A 57 -18.45 21.22 -2.12
N PHE A 58 -18.80 20.21 -1.31
CA PHE A 58 -20.17 19.72 -1.22
C PHE A 58 -20.76 19.73 0.19
N THR A 59 -19.97 20.02 1.24
CA THR A 59 -20.53 20.10 2.60
C THR A 59 -21.42 21.33 2.74
N GLY A 60 -22.64 21.12 3.22
CA GLY A 60 -23.60 22.18 3.49
C GLY A 60 -24.50 22.59 2.30
N LEU A 61 -24.35 21.96 1.12
CA LEU A 61 -25.18 22.28 -0.05
C LEU A 61 -26.68 21.93 0.13
N ASP A 62 -27.01 21.11 1.14
CA ASP A 62 -28.39 20.69 1.42
C ASP A 62 -29.18 21.74 2.21
N THR A 63 -28.59 22.88 2.56
CA THR A 63 -29.24 23.98 3.26
C THR A 63 -29.12 25.27 2.48
N PRO A 64 -30.14 26.19 2.56
CA PRO A 64 -30.09 27.49 1.88
C PRO A 64 -28.86 28.32 2.27
N GLU A 65 -28.47 28.26 3.55
CA GLU A 65 -27.27 28.93 4.06
C GLU A 65 -25.99 28.33 3.50
N GLY A 66 -25.95 26.98 3.31
CA GLY A 66 -24.82 26.27 2.74
C GLY A 66 -24.66 26.56 1.24
N VAL A 67 -25.75 26.66 0.49
CA VAL A 67 -25.73 27.10 -0.92
C VAL A 67 -25.21 28.52 -1.04
N ALA A 68 -25.67 29.43 -0.17
CA ALA A 68 -25.20 30.83 -0.14
C ALA A 68 -23.74 30.94 0.33
N ALA A 69 -23.24 30.02 1.15
CA ALA A 69 -21.85 29.95 1.55
C ALA A 69 -20.92 29.35 0.47
N ALA A 70 -21.42 28.39 -0.31
CA ALA A 70 -20.70 27.85 -1.46
C ALA A 70 -20.48 28.89 -2.56
N ASP A 71 -21.38 29.84 -2.68
CA ASP A 71 -21.27 30.98 -3.61
C ASP A 71 -20.23 32.03 -3.16
N LYS A 72 -19.86 32.04 -1.85
CA LYS A 72 -18.90 32.99 -1.24
C LYS A 72 -17.44 32.53 -1.20
N GLY A 73 -17.13 31.32 -1.68
CA GLY A 73 -15.75 30.88 -1.83
C GLY A 73 -15.47 29.51 -1.23
N THR A 74 -15.41 28.53 -2.10
CA THR A 74 -14.68 27.27 -1.82
C THR A 74 -13.21 27.63 -1.60
N ALA A 75 -12.52 26.88 -0.70
CA ALA A 75 -11.10 27.05 -0.49
C ALA A 75 -10.33 27.02 -1.82
N GLU A 76 -9.50 28.02 -2.03
CA GLU A 76 -8.75 28.18 -3.29
C GLU A 76 -7.44 27.40 -3.26
N THR A 77 -6.83 27.24 -2.06
CA THR A 77 -5.53 26.61 -1.90
C THR A 77 -5.60 25.28 -1.17
N VAL A 78 -4.65 24.40 -1.47
CA VAL A 78 -4.52 23.09 -0.83
C VAL A 78 -4.32 23.22 0.68
N GLY A 79 -3.57 24.24 1.13
CA GLY A 79 -3.35 24.50 2.55
C GLY A 79 -4.60 24.75 3.37
N GLN A 80 -5.67 25.25 2.73
CA GLN A 80 -6.96 25.50 3.39
C GLN A 80 -7.80 24.24 3.58
N VAL A 81 -7.55 23.19 2.79
CA VAL A 81 -8.36 21.95 2.80
C VAL A 81 -7.60 20.73 3.32
N MET A 82 -6.26 20.78 3.35
CA MET A 82 -5.42 19.65 3.76
C MET A 82 -5.67 19.24 5.21
N THR A 83 -5.48 17.97 5.50
CA THR A 83 -5.39 17.46 6.88
C THR A 83 -4.02 17.78 7.46
N THR A 84 -3.99 18.44 8.62
CA THR A 84 -2.78 18.77 9.39
C THR A 84 -3.04 18.55 10.89
N PRO A 85 -2.07 18.06 11.71
CA PRO A 85 -0.76 17.57 11.27
C PRO A 85 -0.88 16.29 10.44
N PRO A 86 0.03 16.08 9.47
CA PRO A 86 0.03 14.84 8.68
C PRO A 86 0.50 13.66 9.52
N ALA A 87 -0.08 12.48 9.28
CA ALA A 87 0.57 11.26 9.72
C ALA A 87 1.61 10.84 8.70
N PHE A 88 2.76 10.41 9.16
CA PHE A 88 3.88 9.97 8.35
C PHE A 88 4.64 8.84 9.05
N VAL A 89 5.59 8.24 8.35
CA VAL A 89 6.57 7.33 8.91
C VAL A 89 7.97 7.75 8.46
N ASP A 90 8.96 7.42 9.28
CA ASP A 90 10.37 7.56 8.91
C ASP A 90 10.74 6.51 7.84
N GLN A 91 11.73 6.82 6.98
CA GLN A 91 12.22 5.91 5.94
C GLN A 91 12.75 4.57 6.51
N GLU A 92 13.18 4.56 7.77
CA GLU A 92 13.65 3.39 8.50
C GLU A 92 12.52 2.60 9.21
N ALA A 93 11.28 3.09 9.16
CA ALA A 93 10.14 2.45 9.83
C ALA A 93 9.89 1.03 9.32
N SER A 94 9.51 0.14 10.25
CA SER A 94 9.19 -1.25 9.93
C SER A 94 7.85 -1.39 9.18
N LEU A 95 7.66 -2.50 8.46
CA LEU A 95 6.37 -2.82 7.82
C LEU A 95 5.23 -2.90 8.83
N GLY A 96 5.48 -3.39 10.05
CA GLY A 96 4.48 -3.41 11.13
C GLY A 96 4.02 -2.00 11.48
N THR A 97 4.96 -1.09 11.72
CA THR A 97 4.67 0.34 12.00
C THR A 97 3.86 0.99 10.89
N ILE A 98 4.21 0.70 9.62
CA ILE A 98 3.48 1.21 8.46
C ILE A 98 2.05 0.67 8.43
N ALA A 99 1.87 -0.64 8.60
CA ALA A 99 0.56 -1.29 8.61
C ALA A 99 -0.32 -0.74 9.74
N ASP A 100 0.20 -0.64 10.97
CA ASP A 100 -0.51 -0.10 12.13
C ASP A 100 -0.94 1.35 11.90
N THR A 101 -0.05 2.18 11.33
CA THR A 101 -0.35 3.58 11.00
C THR A 101 -1.45 3.69 9.93
N MET A 102 -1.46 2.80 8.93
CA MET A 102 -2.50 2.76 7.90
C MET A 102 -3.86 2.31 8.46
N ILE A 103 -3.87 1.24 9.26
CA ILE A 103 -5.09 0.63 9.78
C ILE A 103 -5.74 1.53 10.82
N SER A 104 -4.99 1.95 11.85
CA SER A 104 -5.50 2.77 12.96
C SER A 104 -6.08 4.10 12.47
N GLY A 105 -5.43 4.72 11.48
CA GLY A 105 -5.88 5.99 10.90
C GLY A 105 -6.79 5.85 9.68
N ARG A 106 -7.18 4.63 9.26
CA ARG A 106 -7.93 4.36 8.03
C ARG A 106 -7.34 5.02 6.79
N ARG A 107 -6.01 5.18 6.77
CA ARG A 107 -5.29 5.90 5.71
C ARG A 107 -5.07 5.02 4.49
N ARG A 108 -5.15 5.62 3.31
CA ARG A 108 -4.86 4.95 2.03
C ARG A 108 -3.42 5.13 1.59
N ILE A 109 -2.79 6.22 2.03
CA ILE A 109 -1.38 6.52 1.82
C ILE A 109 -0.72 6.96 3.13
N ILE A 110 0.59 6.81 3.20
CA ILE A 110 1.43 7.35 4.27
C ILE A 110 2.65 8.00 3.60
N PRO A 111 2.87 9.29 3.81
CA PRO A 111 4.13 9.94 3.47
C PRO A 111 5.30 9.32 4.24
N VAL A 112 6.43 9.19 3.56
CA VAL A 112 7.69 8.74 4.15
C VAL A 112 8.64 9.91 4.19
N VAL A 113 9.26 10.16 5.34
CA VAL A 113 10.16 11.27 5.55
C VAL A 113 11.55 10.81 5.96
N ASP A 114 12.54 11.65 5.67
CA ASP A 114 13.86 11.67 6.30
C ASP A 114 13.94 12.94 7.14
N GLY A 115 13.88 12.80 8.47
CA GLY A 115 13.63 13.92 9.37
C GLY A 115 12.27 14.57 9.14
N THR A 116 12.23 15.73 8.49
CA THR A 116 10.99 16.43 8.11
C THR A 116 10.77 16.47 6.60
N THR A 117 11.76 16.06 5.81
CA THR A 117 11.75 16.14 4.35
C THR A 117 11.00 14.94 3.77
N LEU A 118 10.07 15.18 2.85
CA LEU A 118 9.37 14.14 2.13
C LEU A 118 10.32 13.41 1.17
N VAL A 119 10.51 12.10 1.35
CA VAL A 119 11.36 11.27 0.49
C VAL A 119 10.58 10.24 -0.33
N GLY A 120 9.38 9.87 0.10
CA GLY A 120 8.57 8.89 -0.59
C GLY A 120 7.11 8.86 -0.11
N VAL A 121 6.34 7.96 -0.70
CA VAL A 121 4.95 7.66 -0.29
C VAL A 121 4.76 6.16 -0.33
N ILE A 122 4.04 5.63 0.65
CA ILE A 122 3.57 4.24 0.65
C ILE A 122 2.05 4.25 0.57
N SER A 123 1.51 3.54 -0.40
CA SER A 123 0.08 3.26 -0.54
C SER A 123 -0.25 1.83 -0.11
N ARG A 124 -1.54 1.53 0.07
CA ARG A 124 -1.99 0.14 0.27
C ARG A 124 -1.59 -0.76 -0.91
N SER A 125 -1.59 -0.21 -2.12
CA SER A 125 -1.18 -0.93 -3.34
C SER A 125 0.30 -1.33 -3.31
N ASP A 126 1.17 -0.53 -2.69
CA ASP A 126 2.59 -0.86 -2.56
C ASP A 126 2.78 -2.04 -1.61
N ILE A 127 2.02 -2.08 -0.50
CA ILE A 127 2.02 -3.22 0.43
C ILE A 127 1.49 -4.48 -0.29
N MET A 128 0.38 -4.37 -1.04
CA MET A 128 -0.17 -5.52 -1.78
C MET A 128 0.82 -6.03 -2.83
N ARG A 129 1.47 -5.13 -3.57
CA ARG A 129 2.51 -5.48 -4.55
C ARG A 129 3.67 -6.21 -3.91
N PHE A 130 4.11 -5.71 -2.75
CA PHE A 130 5.16 -6.34 -1.98
C PHE A 130 4.79 -7.76 -1.53
N LEU A 131 3.58 -7.96 -0.98
CA LEU A 131 3.10 -9.28 -0.57
C LEU A 131 3.01 -10.23 -1.76
N ALA A 132 2.47 -9.78 -2.89
CA ALA A 132 2.38 -10.58 -4.10
C ALA A 132 3.77 -10.98 -4.65
N HIS A 133 4.76 -10.08 -4.56
CA HIS A 133 6.13 -10.40 -4.97
C HIS A 133 6.77 -11.45 -4.05
N ARG A 134 6.53 -11.38 -2.76
CA ARG A 134 6.98 -12.40 -1.80
C ARG A 134 6.37 -13.76 -2.10
N ASP A 135 5.07 -13.84 -2.34
CA ASP A 135 4.38 -15.09 -2.66
C ASP A 135 4.92 -15.70 -3.97
N ALA A 136 5.19 -14.90 -4.98
CA ALA A 136 5.81 -15.35 -6.22
C ALA A 136 7.23 -15.92 -5.97
N GLN A 137 8.04 -15.27 -5.14
CA GLN A 137 9.37 -15.76 -4.79
C GLN A 137 9.29 -17.07 -4.01
N VAL A 138 8.40 -17.15 -3.02
CA VAL A 138 8.15 -18.39 -2.25
C VAL A 138 7.70 -19.51 -3.19
N SER A 139 6.81 -19.25 -4.12
CA SER A 139 6.36 -20.24 -5.13
C SER A 139 7.52 -20.76 -5.97
N LEU A 140 8.44 -19.90 -6.41
CA LEU A 140 9.62 -20.31 -7.15
C LEU A 140 10.55 -21.20 -6.34
N ASP A 141 10.77 -20.85 -5.06
CA ASP A 141 11.63 -21.64 -4.16
C ASP A 141 11.00 -23.00 -3.85
N ILE A 142 9.67 -23.05 -3.67
CA ILE A 142 8.93 -24.31 -3.52
C ILE A 142 9.08 -25.19 -4.77
N ARG A 143 8.81 -24.64 -5.96
CA ARG A 143 8.97 -25.38 -7.23
C ARG A 143 10.38 -25.92 -7.41
N ARG A 144 11.41 -25.15 -7.02
CA ARG A 144 12.79 -25.60 -7.03
C ARG A 144 13.01 -26.77 -6.06
N LYS A 145 12.44 -26.70 -4.85
CA LYS A 145 12.54 -27.75 -3.84
C LYS A 145 11.83 -29.03 -4.29
N LEU A 146 10.66 -28.91 -4.91
CA LEU A 146 9.84 -30.03 -5.37
C LEU A 146 10.51 -30.87 -6.47
N ARG A 147 11.48 -30.33 -7.21
CA ARG A 147 12.29 -31.07 -8.18
C ARG A 147 13.01 -32.29 -7.56
N SER A 148 13.28 -32.27 -6.26
CA SER A 148 13.90 -33.42 -5.56
C SER A 148 12.90 -34.53 -5.22
N PHE A 149 11.60 -34.30 -5.45
CA PHE A 149 10.50 -35.24 -5.18
C PHE A 149 9.87 -35.81 -6.46
N GLY A 150 10.56 -35.72 -7.60
CA GLY A 150 10.14 -36.30 -8.87
C GLY A 150 9.85 -35.28 -9.95
N ASP A 151 8.94 -35.63 -10.86
CA ASP A 151 8.57 -34.80 -12.02
C ASP A 151 8.02 -33.43 -11.55
N PRO A 152 8.59 -32.31 -12.00
CA PRO A 152 8.09 -30.97 -11.65
C PRO A 152 6.65 -30.73 -12.07
N ASP A 153 6.19 -31.35 -13.15
CA ASP A 153 4.84 -31.17 -13.69
C ASP A 153 3.76 -31.90 -12.86
N ARG A 154 4.17 -32.79 -11.97
CA ARG A 154 3.32 -33.45 -10.98
C ARG A 154 2.69 -32.45 -9.99
N TRP A 155 3.37 -31.32 -9.73
CA TRP A 155 3.04 -30.43 -8.61
C TRP A 155 2.46 -29.11 -9.09
N SER A 156 1.23 -28.83 -8.73
CA SER A 156 0.64 -27.49 -8.87
C SER A 156 0.77 -26.72 -7.54
N VAL A 157 1.43 -25.57 -7.55
CA VAL A 157 1.76 -24.79 -6.36
C VAL A 157 1.03 -23.45 -6.41
N ASN A 158 0.23 -23.18 -5.40
CA ASN A 158 -0.39 -21.88 -5.14
C ASN A 158 0.09 -21.34 -3.79
N VAL A 159 0.45 -20.06 -3.75
CA VAL A 159 0.88 -19.36 -2.54
C VAL A 159 0.06 -18.09 -2.40
N THR A 160 -0.53 -17.89 -1.24
CA THR A 160 -1.31 -16.69 -0.90
C THR A 160 -0.96 -16.25 0.52
N ASN A 161 -0.32 -15.08 0.67
CA ASN A 161 0.15 -14.54 1.95
C ASN A 161 1.02 -15.54 2.76
N GLY A 162 1.81 -16.36 2.06
CA GLY A 162 2.66 -17.40 2.66
C GLY A 162 1.92 -18.70 3.01
N ASP A 163 0.62 -18.78 2.83
CA ASP A 163 -0.13 -20.04 2.93
C ASP A 163 -0.03 -20.78 1.59
N VAL A 164 0.47 -22.01 1.65
CA VAL A 164 0.85 -22.83 0.49
C VAL A 164 -0.12 -23.97 0.32
N THR A 165 -0.68 -24.08 -0.88
CA THR A 165 -1.46 -25.24 -1.33
C THR A 165 -0.71 -25.90 -2.47
N ILE A 166 -0.40 -27.19 -2.30
CA ILE A 166 0.24 -28.03 -3.31
C ILE A 166 -0.75 -29.10 -3.73
N LEU A 167 -1.07 -29.13 -5.02
CA LEU A 167 -1.87 -30.19 -5.61
C LEU A 167 -0.93 -31.22 -6.24
N ASP A 168 -1.15 -32.50 -5.96
CA ASP A 168 -0.39 -33.62 -6.45
C ASP A 168 -1.24 -34.43 -7.42
N ASP A 169 -0.87 -34.46 -8.69
CA ASP A 169 -1.56 -35.25 -9.72
C ASP A 169 -1.20 -36.76 -9.68
N ALA A 170 -0.29 -37.16 -8.80
CA ALA A 170 0.05 -38.57 -8.65
C ALA A 170 -0.98 -39.35 -7.82
N ILE A 171 -1.06 -40.65 -8.08
CA ILE A 171 -1.94 -41.57 -7.37
C ILE A 171 -1.38 -41.93 -5.97
N ASP A 172 -0.06 -41.99 -5.85
CA ASP A 172 0.63 -42.35 -4.61
C ASP A 172 0.89 -41.11 -3.75
N ARG A 173 0.46 -41.15 -2.48
CA ARG A 173 0.57 -40.07 -1.49
C ARG A 173 1.71 -40.29 -0.49
N SER A 174 2.57 -41.26 -0.72
CA SER A 174 3.64 -41.61 0.22
C SER A 174 4.59 -40.44 0.52
N ASP A 175 4.72 -39.49 -0.42
CA ASP A 175 5.62 -38.35 -0.31
C ASP A 175 4.99 -37.11 0.36
N HIS A 176 3.68 -37.06 0.57
CA HIS A 176 2.99 -35.84 1.03
C HIS A 176 3.57 -35.27 2.32
N SER A 177 3.76 -36.12 3.35
CA SER A 177 4.32 -35.68 4.64
C SER A 177 5.76 -35.17 4.52
N LEU A 178 6.55 -35.79 3.63
CA LEU A 178 7.93 -35.35 3.36
C LEU A 178 7.96 -34.01 2.61
N VAL A 179 7.07 -33.85 1.65
CA VAL A 179 6.90 -32.60 0.90
C VAL A 179 6.46 -31.46 1.83
N GLU A 180 5.44 -31.70 2.68
CA GLU A 180 4.99 -30.71 3.67
C GLU A 180 6.16 -30.28 4.58
N ALA A 181 6.87 -31.23 5.17
CA ALA A 181 8.01 -30.94 6.04
C ALA A 181 9.11 -30.18 5.30
N ALA A 182 9.44 -30.58 4.07
CA ALA A 182 10.45 -29.91 3.27
C ALA A 182 10.08 -28.50 2.87
N VAL A 183 8.83 -28.26 2.49
CA VAL A 183 8.32 -26.95 2.07
C VAL A 183 8.15 -26.01 3.26
N GLN A 184 7.75 -26.52 4.44
CA GLN A 184 7.63 -25.73 5.66
C GLN A 184 8.95 -25.07 6.09
N THR A 185 10.11 -25.57 5.66
CA THR A 185 11.42 -24.96 5.96
C THR A 185 11.74 -23.73 5.11
N ILE A 186 10.96 -23.44 4.05
CA ILE A 186 11.22 -22.33 3.13
C ILE A 186 10.84 -21.01 3.79
N PRO A 187 11.75 -20.01 3.81
CA PRO A 187 11.45 -18.70 4.39
C PRO A 187 10.25 -18.03 3.70
N GLY A 188 9.29 -17.60 4.50
CA GLY A 188 8.06 -16.96 4.00
C GLY A 188 6.86 -17.89 3.94
N VAL A 189 7.06 -19.20 4.08
CA VAL A 189 5.98 -20.19 4.23
C VAL A 189 5.41 -20.13 5.65
N ARG A 190 4.09 -20.01 5.77
CA ARG A 190 3.35 -20.01 7.05
C ARG A 190 2.70 -21.37 7.30
N HIS A 191 1.93 -21.82 6.35
CA HIS A 191 1.27 -23.12 6.39
C HIS A 191 1.42 -23.82 5.05
N VAL A 192 1.47 -25.16 5.09
CA VAL A 192 1.51 -25.99 3.88
C VAL A 192 0.36 -26.98 3.96
N THR A 193 -0.31 -27.17 2.85
CA THR A 193 -1.31 -28.22 2.65
C THR A 193 -1.00 -28.90 1.33
N VAL A 194 -0.79 -30.23 1.38
CA VAL A 194 -0.66 -31.06 0.18
C VAL A 194 -1.94 -31.86 0.00
N SER A 195 -2.55 -31.77 -1.17
CA SER A 195 -3.78 -32.47 -1.52
C SER A 195 -3.74 -32.96 -2.96
N ARG A 196 -4.77 -33.66 -3.37
CA ARG A 196 -4.94 -34.10 -4.74
C ARG A 196 -5.79 -33.09 -5.50
#